data_dbec7850b5ad8b0d63d09ec917b64bc4
#
_entry.id   dbec7850b5ad8b0d63d09ec917b64bc4
#
_cell.length_a   1.000
_cell.length_b   1.000
_cell.length_c   1.000
_cell.angle_alpha   90.00
_cell.angle_beta   90.00
_cell.angle_gamma   90.00
#
_symmetry.space_group_name_H-M   'P 1'
#
loop_
_entity.id
_entity.type
_entity.pdbx_description
1 polymer ?
#
loop_
_entity_poly.entity_id
_entity_poly.type
_entity_poly.pdbx_seq_one_letter_code
_entity_poly.pdbx_strand_id
1 'polypeptide(L)' 'MTIDKTSIIGDVLDADKDAAKYVLEIGMHCLGCPRSRSESIEDACAAHNADCDELLKKLNAHFNK' A
#
# COMPACT_ATOMS: atom_id res chain seq x y z
N MET A 1 13.99 1.03 0.87
CA MET A 1 12.86 1.14 1.81
C MET A 1 12.22 -0.23 2.00
N THR A 2 12.00 -0.64 3.22
CA THR A 2 11.31 -1.90 3.52
C THR A 2 9.87 -1.62 3.91
N ILE A 3 8.95 -2.30 3.27
CA ILE A 3 7.51 -2.14 3.51
C ILE A 3 7.04 -3.30 4.38
N ASP A 4 6.27 -2.99 5.43
CA ASP A 4 5.70 -4.01 6.31
C ASP A 4 4.21 -3.69 6.58
N LYS A 5 3.58 -4.53 7.39
CA LYS A 5 2.15 -4.40 7.70
C LYS A 5 1.80 -3.08 8.38
N THR A 6 2.75 -2.50 9.11
CA THR A 6 2.54 -1.23 9.81
C THR A 6 2.87 -0.01 8.97
N SER A 7 3.41 -0.20 7.77
CA SER A 7 3.71 0.91 6.87
C SER A 7 2.42 1.64 6.49
N ILE A 8 2.48 2.97 6.49
CA ILE A 8 1.32 3.80 6.17
C ILE A 8 1.24 4.01 4.67
N ILE A 9 0.04 3.85 4.12
CA ILE A 9 -0.21 3.96 2.67
C ILE A 9 0.33 5.28 2.12
N GLY A 10 0.03 6.39 2.78
CA GLY A 10 0.50 7.71 2.33
C GLY A 10 2.01 7.80 2.26
N ASP A 11 2.71 7.22 3.23
CA ASP A 11 4.17 7.22 3.24
C ASP A 11 4.74 6.42 2.08
N VAL A 12 4.12 5.29 1.77
CA VAL A 12 4.53 4.45 0.65
C VAL A 12 4.34 5.19 -0.67
N LEU A 13 3.20 5.85 -0.84
CA LEU A 13 2.89 6.60 -2.06
C LEU A 13 3.79 7.83 -2.22
N ASP A 14 4.13 8.48 -1.11
CA ASP A 14 5.03 9.64 -1.13
C ASP A 14 6.46 9.24 -1.46
N ALA A 15 6.87 8.04 -1.08
CA ALA A 15 8.20 7.52 -1.39
C ALA A 15 8.35 7.21 -2.89
N ASP A 16 7.30 6.67 -3.50
CA ASP A 16 7.28 6.37 -4.93
C ASP A 16 5.83 6.27 -5.39
N LYS A 17 5.40 7.25 -6.20
CA LYS A 17 4.02 7.28 -6.68
C LYS A 17 3.67 6.12 -7.61
N ASP A 18 4.66 5.45 -8.21
CA ASP A 18 4.40 4.26 -9.02
C ASP A 18 3.89 3.10 -8.16
N ALA A 19 4.13 3.12 -6.85
CA ALA A 19 3.57 2.13 -5.94
C ALA A 19 2.04 2.18 -5.89
N ALA A 20 1.43 3.28 -6.33
CA ALA A 20 -0.02 3.42 -6.36
C ALA A 20 -0.71 2.30 -7.15
N LYS A 21 -0.07 1.81 -8.20
CA LYS A 21 -0.66 0.73 -9.03
C LYS A 21 -0.91 -0.54 -8.21
N TYR A 22 -0.04 -0.84 -7.26
CA TYR A 22 -0.21 -2.03 -6.41
C TYR A 22 -1.37 -1.86 -5.44
N VAL A 23 -1.52 -0.64 -4.92
CA VAL A 23 -2.62 -0.32 -4.01
C VAL A 23 -3.96 -0.32 -4.75
N LEU A 24 -3.98 0.17 -5.99
CA LEU A 24 -5.18 0.15 -6.82
C LEU A 24 -5.64 -1.28 -7.13
N GLU A 25 -4.70 -2.21 -7.26
CA GLU A 25 -5.02 -3.61 -7.55
C GLU A 25 -5.88 -4.26 -6.46
N ILE A 26 -5.75 -3.81 -5.21
CA ILE A 26 -6.56 -4.37 -4.11
C ILE A 26 -7.92 -3.70 -3.98
N GLY A 27 -8.23 -2.72 -4.82
CA GLY A 27 -9.53 -2.08 -4.85
C GLY A 27 -9.60 -0.70 -4.20
N MET A 28 -8.48 -0.15 -3.75
CA MET A 28 -8.45 1.21 -3.21
C MET A 28 -8.48 2.22 -4.34
N HIS A 29 -9.53 3.03 -4.37
CA HIS A 29 -9.72 4.01 -5.44
C HIS A 29 -9.48 5.46 -4.99
N CYS A 30 -9.41 5.71 -3.68
CA CYS A 30 -9.31 7.07 -3.14
C CYS A 30 -7.92 7.36 -2.59
N LEU A 31 -6.90 7.26 -3.43
CA LEU A 31 -5.50 7.44 -3.01
C LEU A 31 -5.17 8.86 -2.58
N GLY A 32 -5.98 9.84 -2.99
CA GLY A 32 -5.82 11.22 -2.56
C GLY A 32 -6.57 11.57 -1.28
N CYS A 33 -7.37 10.64 -0.75
CA CYS A 33 -8.16 10.89 0.44
C CYS A 33 -7.29 10.78 1.70
N PRO A 34 -7.28 11.81 2.58
CA PRO A 34 -6.46 11.76 3.79
C PRO A 34 -6.71 10.53 4.66
N ARG A 35 -7.96 10.07 4.71
CA ARG A 35 -8.32 8.90 5.49
C ARG A 35 -7.65 7.63 4.95
N SER A 36 -7.71 7.43 3.64
CA SER A 36 -7.08 6.27 3.00
C SER A 36 -5.56 6.30 3.15
N ARG A 37 -4.97 7.49 3.03
CA ARG A 37 -3.53 7.65 3.14
C ARG A 37 -3.02 7.41 4.55
N SER A 38 -3.86 7.57 5.57
CA SER A 38 -3.46 7.35 6.96
C SER A 38 -3.59 5.89 7.41
N GLU A 39 -4.17 5.03 6.58
CA GLU A 39 -4.29 3.61 6.90
C GLU A 39 -2.95 2.88 6.72
N SER A 40 -2.75 1.84 7.54
CA SER A 40 -1.60 0.95 7.35
C SER A 40 -1.89 -0.03 6.22
N ILE A 41 -0.84 -0.69 5.72
CA ILE A 41 -0.98 -1.73 4.70
C ILE A 41 -1.94 -2.83 5.21
N GLU A 42 -1.77 -3.25 6.46
CA GLU A 42 -2.61 -4.27 7.07
C GLU A 42 -4.09 -3.85 7.10
N ASP A 43 -4.35 -2.62 7.53
CA ASP A 43 -5.72 -2.11 7.61
C ASP A 43 -6.37 -2.01 6.22
N ALA A 44 -5.61 -1.55 5.25
CA ALA A 44 -6.10 -1.44 3.87
C ALA A 44 -6.44 -2.81 3.29
N CYS A 45 -5.59 -3.80 3.50
CA CYS A 45 -5.83 -5.15 3.01
C CYS A 45 -7.04 -5.78 3.70
N ALA A 46 -7.21 -5.55 5.00
CA ALA A 46 -8.35 -6.06 5.74
C ALA A 46 -9.66 -5.42 5.24
N ALA A 47 -9.64 -4.12 4.99
CA ALA A 47 -10.82 -3.39 4.50
C ALA A 47 -11.26 -3.85 3.11
N HIS A 48 -10.31 -4.25 2.26
CA HIS A 48 -10.58 -4.66 0.89
C HIS A 48 -10.51 -6.16 0.69
N ASN A 49 -10.38 -6.92 1.77
CA ASN A 49 -10.31 -8.39 1.73
C ASN A 49 -9.19 -8.88 0.81
N ALA A 50 -8.05 -8.18 0.84
CA ALA A 50 -6.90 -8.45 0.00
C ALA A 50 -5.85 -9.26 0.74
N ASP A 51 -4.98 -9.94 -0.03
CA ASP A 51 -3.85 -10.68 0.54
C ASP A 51 -2.72 -9.70 0.87
N CYS A 52 -2.55 -9.44 2.17
CA CYS A 52 -1.54 -8.52 2.67
C CYS A 52 -0.12 -9.00 2.34
N ASP A 53 0.15 -10.27 2.52
CA ASP A 53 1.48 -10.82 2.27
C ASP A 53 1.88 -10.67 0.80
N GLU A 54 0.95 -10.89 -0.10
CA GLU A 54 1.21 -10.73 -1.53
C GLU A 54 1.45 -9.27 -1.89
N LEU A 55 0.65 -8.36 -1.34
CA LEU A 55 0.85 -6.93 -1.57
C LEU A 55 2.20 -6.48 -1.06
N LEU A 56 2.59 -6.91 0.14
CA LEU A 56 3.89 -6.59 0.72
C LEU A 56 5.04 -7.11 -0.16
N LYS A 57 4.89 -8.31 -0.67
CA LYS A 57 5.89 -8.91 -1.55
C LYS A 57 6.09 -8.06 -2.81
N LYS A 58 5.00 -7.63 -3.42
CA LYS A 58 5.05 -6.78 -4.61
C LYS A 58 5.68 -5.43 -4.32
N LEU A 59 5.28 -4.79 -3.22
CA LEU A 59 5.81 -3.49 -2.84
C LEU A 59 7.31 -3.57 -2.53
N ASN A 60 7.73 -4.57 -1.77
CA ASN A 60 9.14 -4.73 -1.44
C ASN A 60 9.97 -5.03 -2.69
N ALA A 61 9.46 -5.83 -3.61
CA ALA A 61 10.15 -6.08 -4.87
C ALA A 61 10.30 -4.78 -5.69
N HIS A 62 9.29 -3.92 -5.66
CA HIS A 62 9.34 -2.64 -6.36
C HIS A 62 10.40 -1.71 -5.76
N PHE A 63 10.42 -1.60 -4.42
CA PHE A 63 11.33 -0.67 -3.73
C PHE A 63 12.77 -1.19 -3.62
N ASN A 64 12.97 -2.48 -3.75
CA ASN A 64 14.29 -3.10 -3.59
C ASN A 64 14.91 -3.56 -4.91
N LYS A 65 14.57 -2.90 -5.98
CA LYS A 65 15.17 -3.18 -7.28
C LYS A 65 16.66 -2.85 -7.32
#